data_61943651b91ab3e87cf306b371ba6599
#
_entry.id   61943651b91ab3e87cf306b371ba6599
#
_cell.length_a   1.000
_cell.length_b   1.000
_cell.length_c   1.000
_cell.angle_alpha   90.00
_cell.angle_beta   90.00
_cell.angle_gamma   90.00
#
_symmetry.space_group_name_H-M   'P 1'
#
loop_
_entity.id
_entity.type
_entity.pdbx_description
1 polymer ?
#
loop_
_entity_poly.entity_id
_entity_poly.type
_entity_poly.pdbx_seq_one_letter_code
_entity_poly.pdbx_strand_id
1 'polypeptide(L)'
;MKGPAIFLAQFMSDTAPFNTLPSIAGWAAGHGYKGVQLPTVDAAYMDLQRAAESKDYCQELQGICAEQGVEITELSTHLQGQLVAVHPAYDQQFDAFAPAAVHDNPKARTEWAIDQMKLAAKASANMGFGACV
;
A
#
# COMPACT_ATOMS: atom_id res chain seq x y z
N MET A 1 19.74 -2.57 -0.31
CA MET A 1 19.43 -2.81 -1.75
C MET A 1 20.30 -1.95 -2.65
N LYS A 2 20.78 -2.49 -3.77
CA LYS A 2 21.40 -1.72 -4.86
C LYS A 2 20.71 -2.10 -6.16
N GLY A 3 19.95 -1.17 -6.74
CA GLY A 3 19.22 -1.38 -7.98
C GLY A 3 17.90 -0.60 -8.03
N PRO A 4 17.20 -0.64 -9.19
CA PRO A 4 15.96 0.07 -9.35
C PRO A 4 14.84 -0.56 -8.51
N ALA A 5 13.94 0.27 -7.99
CA ALA A 5 12.68 -0.15 -7.39
C ALA A 5 11.51 0.34 -8.25
N ILE A 6 10.37 -0.35 -8.14
CA ILE A 6 9.16 -0.01 -8.89
C ILE A 6 7.97 0.17 -7.96
N PHE A 7 7.14 1.16 -8.27
CA PHE A 7 5.87 1.41 -7.61
C PHE A 7 4.79 0.45 -8.15
N LEU A 8 4.19 -0.35 -7.29
CA LEU A 8 3.28 -1.43 -7.72
C LEU A 8 1.84 -0.99 -7.98
N ALA A 9 1.35 0.06 -7.33
CA ALA A 9 -0.08 0.41 -7.39
C ALA A 9 -0.63 0.63 -8.81
N GLN A 10 0.20 1.13 -9.73
CA GLN A 10 -0.21 1.36 -11.13
C GLN A 10 -0.42 0.08 -11.93
N PHE A 11 0.03 -1.08 -11.44
CA PHE A 11 -0.09 -2.37 -12.12
C PHE A 11 -1.15 -3.27 -11.49
N MET A 12 -1.68 -2.93 -10.32
CA MET A 12 -2.65 -3.75 -9.59
C MET A 12 -3.91 -4.01 -10.43
N SER A 13 -4.28 -5.27 -10.54
CA SER A 13 -5.48 -5.69 -11.26
C SER A 13 -5.91 -7.09 -10.81
N ASP A 14 -7.10 -7.52 -11.21
CA ASP A 14 -7.63 -8.86 -10.90
C ASP A 14 -6.99 -9.98 -11.75
N THR A 15 -6.06 -9.65 -12.64
CA THR A 15 -5.48 -10.58 -13.63
C THR A 15 -4.01 -10.86 -13.30
N ALA A 16 -3.61 -12.13 -13.37
CA ALA A 16 -2.19 -12.51 -13.23
C ALA A 16 -1.32 -11.84 -14.30
N PRO A 17 -0.09 -11.43 -13.96
CA PRO A 17 0.61 -11.62 -12.69
C PRO A 17 0.31 -10.53 -11.63
N PHE A 18 -0.65 -9.65 -11.86
CA PHE A 18 -0.90 -8.43 -11.11
C PHE A 18 -1.98 -8.57 -10.02
N ASN A 19 -2.39 -9.77 -9.69
CA ASN A 19 -3.51 -10.04 -8.77
C ASN A 19 -3.09 -10.54 -7.38
N THR A 20 -1.80 -10.80 -7.15
CA THR A 20 -1.27 -11.23 -5.84
C THR A 20 0.13 -10.70 -5.60
N LEU A 21 0.52 -10.52 -4.35
CA LEU A 21 1.86 -10.06 -4.00
C LEU A 21 2.99 -10.98 -4.54
N PRO A 22 2.95 -12.32 -4.40
CA PRO A 22 4.01 -13.16 -4.94
C PRO A 22 4.16 -13.03 -6.46
N SER A 23 3.05 -12.98 -7.19
CA SER A 23 3.06 -12.92 -8.65
C SER A 23 3.61 -11.60 -9.19
N ILE A 24 3.19 -10.46 -8.61
CA ILE A 24 3.65 -9.15 -9.05
C ILE A 24 5.12 -8.91 -8.62
N ALA A 25 5.54 -9.43 -7.46
CA ALA A 25 6.93 -9.40 -7.03
C ALA A 25 7.83 -10.19 -7.97
N GLY A 26 7.41 -11.40 -8.39
CA GLY A 26 8.11 -12.21 -9.38
C GLY A 26 8.18 -11.54 -10.75
N TRP A 27 7.11 -10.88 -11.18
CA TRP A 27 7.10 -10.08 -12.39
C TRP A 27 8.12 -8.92 -12.32
N ALA A 28 8.15 -8.18 -11.22
CA ALA A 28 9.10 -7.08 -11.02
C ALA A 28 10.55 -7.59 -11.06
N ALA A 29 10.85 -8.70 -10.37
CA ALA A 29 12.16 -9.35 -10.39
C ALA A 29 12.59 -9.78 -11.80
N GLY A 30 11.66 -10.36 -12.58
CA GLY A 30 11.88 -10.76 -13.98
C GLY A 30 12.23 -9.60 -14.91
N HIS A 31 11.84 -8.38 -14.56
CA HIS A 31 12.19 -7.15 -15.27
C HIS A 31 13.45 -6.45 -14.70
N GLY A 32 14.16 -7.09 -13.77
CA GLY A 32 15.42 -6.60 -13.22
C GLY A 32 15.30 -5.63 -12.06
N TYR A 33 14.09 -5.38 -11.56
CA TYR A 33 13.89 -4.59 -10.35
C TYR A 33 14.45 -5.33 -9.12
N LYS A 34 14.97 -4.57 -8.17
CA LYS A 34 15.52 -5.07 -6.90
C LYS A 34 14.66 -4.70 -5.70
N GLY A 35 13.76 -3.77 -5.87
CA GLY A 35 12.83 -3.36 -4.84
C GLY A 35 11.45 -3.02 -5.40
N VAL A 36 10.47 -3.06 -4.49
CA VAL A 36 9.08 -2.71 -4.76
C VAL A 36 8.57 -1.76 -3.69
N GLN A 37 7.81 -0.76 -4.11
CA GLN A 37 7.00 0.08 -3.23
C GLN A 37 5.62 -0.56 -3.13
N LEU A 38 5.23 -0.98 -1.92
CA LEU A 38 4.02 -1.76 -1.69
C LEU A 38 2.83 -0.85 -1.37
N PRO A 39 1.73 -0.90 -2.16
CA PRO A 39 0.53 -0.12 -1.87
C PRO A 39 -0.24 -0.68 -0.68
N THR A 40 -0.82 0.21 0.12
CA THR A 40 -1.55 -0.14 1.36
C THR A 40 -3.06 -0.22 1.16
N VAL A 41 -3.55 -0.04 -0.05
CA VAL A 41 -4.98 0.15 -0.38
C VAL A 41 -5.72 -1.16 -0.60
N ASP A 42 -5.03 -2.26 -0.91
CA ASP A 42 -5.65 -3.52 -1.33
C ASP A 42 -5.15 -4.70 -0.49
N ALA A 43 -6.08 -5.37 0.17
CA ALA A 43 -5.81 -6.52 1.02
C ALA A 43 -5.27 -7.76 0.25
N ALA A 44 -5.43 -7.81 -1.08
CA ALA A 44 -4.82 -8.85 -1.91
C ALA A 44 -3.28 -8.80 -1.90
N TYR A 45 -2.71 -7.65 -1.56
CA TYR A 45 -1.27 -7.44 -1.44
C TYR A 45 -0.82 -7.32 0.01
N MET A 46 -1.60 -6.61 0.83
CA MET A 46 -1.28 -6.39 2.24
C MET A 46 -2.53 -6.00 3.02
N ASP A 47 -2.83 -6.72 4.08
CA ASP A 47 -3.78 -6.27 5.11
C ASP A 47 -3.11 -5.22 6.00
N LEU A 48 -3.48 -3.95 5.80
CA LEU A 48 -2.87 -2.81 6.49
C LEU A 48 -3.10 -2.85 7.99
N GLN A 49 -4.30 -3.25 8.45
CA GLN A 49 -4.61 -3.37 9.87
C GLN A 49 -3.71 -4.43 10.53
N ARG A 50 -3.63 -5.60 9.92
CA ARG A 50 -2.79 -6.70 10.41
C ARG A 50 -1.31 -6.32 10.41
N ALA A 51 -0.84 -5.60 9.38
CA ALA A 51 0.54 -5.13 9.31
C ALA A 51 0.87 -4.10 10.42
N ALA A 52 -0.11 -3.24 10.77
CA ALA A 52 0.04 -2.30 11.87
C ALA A 52 0.08 -2.97 13.26
N GLU A 53 -0.48 -4.17 13.40
CA GLU A 53 -0.60 -4.90 14.66
C GLU A 53 0.45 -6.02 14.83
N SER A 54 1.02 -6.54 13.74
CA SER A 54 1.86 -7.74 13.75
C SER A 54 3.17 -7.55 12.98
N LYS A 55 4.29 -7.59 13.71
CA LYS A 55 5.64 -7.66 13.12
C LYS A 55 5.87 -8.97 12.37
N ASP A 56 5.31 -10.08 12.85
CA ASP A 56 5.47 -11.38 12.21
C ASP A 56 4.80 -11.38 10.83
N TYR A 57 3.62 -10.76 10.71
CA TYR A 57 2.98 -10.59 9.41
C TYR A 57 3.78 -9.67 8.47
N CYS A 58 4.39 -8.62 9.00
CA CYS A 58 5.30 -7.78 8.21
C CYS A 58 6.51 -8.57 7.70
N GLN A 59 7.09 -9.44 8.52
CA GLN A 59 8.19 -10.33 8.12
C GLN A 59 7.74 -11.37 7.09
N GLU A 60 6.52 -11.91 7.20
CA GLU A 60 5.91 -12.79 6.20
C GLU A 60 5.85 -12.09 4.83
N LEU A 61 5.33 -10.86 4.75
CA LEU A 61 5.27 -10.08 3.51
C LEU A 61 6.66 -9.81 2.92
N GLN A 62 7.62 -9.45 3.77
CA GLN A 62 9.00 -9.24 3.35
C GLN A 62 9.63 -10.54 2.84
N GLY A 63 9.34 -11.67 3.49
CA GLY A 63 9.78 -13.01 3.07
C GLY A 63 9.23 -13.38 1.68
N ILE A 64 7.94 -13.16 1.43
CA ILE A 64 7.30 -13.40 0.12
C ILE A 64 8.02 -12.63 -1.00
N CYS A 65 8.34 -11.36 -0.78
CA CYS A 65 9.06 -10.56 -1.76
C CYS A 65 10.51 -11.03 -1.93
N ALA A 66 11.19 -11.36 -0.84
CA ALA A 66 12.57 -11.85 -0.86
C ALA A 66 12.71 -13.18 -1.62
N GLU A 67 11.76 -14.10 -1.47
CA GLU A 67 11.69 -15.36 -2.23
C GLU A 67 11.60 -15.13 -3.74
N GLN A 68 11.00 -14.01 -4.16
CA GLN A 68 10.95 -13.61 -5.58
C GLN A 68 12.18 -12.81 -6.03
N GLY A 69 13.10 -12.46 -5.12
CA GLY A 69 14.33 -11.73 -5.43
C GLY A 69 14.21 -10.21 -5.42
N VAL A 70 13.18 -9.66 -4.77
CA VAL A 70 12.99 -8.23 -4.54
C VAL A 70 12.81 -7.92 -3.06
N GLU A 71 13.08 -6.67 -2.65
CA GLU A 71 12.83 -6.17 -1.29
C GLU A 71 11.65 -5.20 -1.30
N ILE A 72 10.82 -5.18 -0.24
CA ILE A 72 9.90 -4.07 -0.01
C ILE A 72 10.73 -2.88 0.44
N THR A 73 10.69 -1.77 -0.29
CA THR A 73 11.48 -0.57 0.02
C THR A 73 10.75 0.38 0.94
N GLU A 74 9.44 0.49 0.76
CA GLU A 74 8.55 1.40 1.50
C GLU A 74 7.09 1.04 1.25
N LEU A 75 6.20 1.59 2.07
CA LEU A 75 4.75 1.54 1.85
C LEU A 75 4.28 2.79 1.11
N SER A 76 3.31 2.62 0.21
CA SER A 76 2.68 3.72 -0.51
C SER A 76 1.26 3.96 -0.01
N THR A 77 0.98 5.20 0.37
CA THR A 77 -0.29 5.64 0.97
C THR A 77 -1.00 6.72 0.16
N HIS A 78 -0.49 7.07 -1.02
CA HIS A 78 -0.95 8.23 -1.79
C HIS A 78 -2.46 8.22 -2.09
N LEU A 79 -3.08 7.04 -2.30
CA LEU A 79 -4.52 6.94 -2.58
C LEU A 79 -5.38 7.30 -1.35
N GLN A 80 -5.02 6.82 -0.15
CA GLN A 80 -5.73 7.19 1.07
C GLN A 80 -5.27 8.56 1.60
N GLY A 81 -3.98 8.85 1.50
CA GLY A 81 -3.37 10.08 2.03
C GLY A 81 -3.92 11.36 1.41
N GLN A 82 -4.26 11.34 0.12
CA GLN A 82 -4.89 12.49 -0.54
C GLN A 82 -6.28 12.86 0.05
N LEU A 83 -6.93 11.92 0.76
CA LEU A 83 -8.25 12.14 1.35
C LEU A 83 -8.19 12.86 2.71
N VAL A 84 -7.01 13.08 3.28
CA VAL A 84 -6.83 13.80 4.54
C VAL A 84 -7.22 15.28 4.41
N ALA A 85 -7.04 15.87 3.21
CA ALA A 85 -7.31 17.28 2.95
C ALA A 85 -7.89 17.51 1.55
N VAL A 86 -9.15 17.15 1.36
CA VAL A 86 -9.86 17.36 0.08
C VAL A 86 -10.52 18.73 0.08
N HIS A 87 -10.35 19.50 -1.00
CA HIS A 87 -11.06 20.75 -1.18
C HIS A 87 -12.55 20.46 -1.46
N PRO A 88 -13.53 21.16 -0.83
CA PRO A 88 -14.95 20.85 -0.93
C PRO A 88 -15.52 20.80 -2.37
N ALA A 89 -14.93 21.56 -3.30
CA ALA A 89 -15.34 21.53 -4.71
C ALA A 89 -15.14 20.17 -5.40
N TYR A 90 -14.35 19.28 -4.82
CA TYR A 90 -13.97 17.97 -5.38
C TYR A 90 -14.45 16.77 -4.56
N ASP A 91 -15.24 16.99 -3.51
CA ASP A 91 -15.64 15.96 -2.56
C ASP A 91 -16.19 14.70 -3.23
N GLN A 92 -17.14 14.83 -4.16
CA GLN A 92 -17.72 13.67 -4.86
C GLN A 92 -16.72 12.89 -5.70
N GLN A 93 -15.76 13.58 -6.33
CA GLN A 93 -14.75 12.92 -7.15
C GLN A 93 -13.79 12.09 -6.32
N PHE A 94 -13.50 12.54 -5.09
CA PHE A 94 -12.58 11.87 -4.18
C PHE A 94 -13.21 10.70 -3.42
N ASP A 95 -14.54 10.56 -3.41
CA ASP A 95 -15.20 9.39 -2.83
C ASP A 95 -14.77 8.08 -3.51
N ALA A 96 -14.40 8.12 -4.79
CA ALA A 96 -13.90 6.96 -5.52
C ALA A 96 -12.63 6.31 -4.88
N PHE A 97 -11.89 7.03 -4.05
CA PHE A 97 -10.70 6.52 -3.36
C PHE A 97 -10.96 6.06 -1.92
N ALA A 98 -12.21 6.11 -1.48
CA ALA A 98 -12.65 5.74 -0.14
C ALA A 98 -13.61 4.55 -0.18
N PRO A 99 -13.76 3.79 0.91
CA PRO A 99 -14.77 2.76 0.98
C PRO A 99 -16.20 3.36 0.94
N ALA A 100 -17.14 2.64 0.33
CA ALA A 100 -18.52 3.09 0.15
C ALA A 100 -19.21 3.56 1.45
N ALA A 101 -18.80 3.03 2.60
CA ALA A 101 -19.36 3.39 3.91
C ALA A 101 -19.15 4.86 4.31
N VAL A 102 -18.21 5.56 3.67
CA VAL A 102 -17.90 6.98 3.94
C VAL A 102 -18.14 7.90 2.73
N HIS A 103 -18.76 7.39 1.67
CA HIS A 103 -19.17 8.20 0.52
C HIS A 103 -20.22 9.25 0.95
N ASP A 104 -20.27 10.37 0.26
CA ASP A 104 -21.15 11.51 0.54
C ASP A 104 -21.01 12.10 1.97
N ASN A 105 -19.94 11.73 2.68
CA ASN A 105 -19.63 12.21 4.03
C ASN A 105 -18.17 12.66 4.13
N PRO A 106 -17.82 13.88 3.71
CA PRO A 106 -16.44 14.38 3.70
C PRO A 106 -15.72 14.29 5.04
N LYS A 107 -16.45 14.52 6.14
CA LYS A 107 -15.87 14.42 7.48
C LYS A 107 -15.48 12.98 7.81
N ALA A 108 -16.40 12.02 7.63
CA ALA A 108 -16.11 10.61 7.89
C ALA A 108 -15.00 10.08 6.98
N ARG A 109 -14.96 10.53 5.71
CA ARG A 109 -13.90 10.19 4.77
C ARG A 109 -12.53 10.69 5.24
N THR A 110 -12.45 11.94 5.71
CA THR A 110 -11.21 12.51 6.26
C THR A 110 -10.76 11.77 7.53
N GLU A 111 -11.68 11.46 8.45
CA GLU A 111 -11.38 10.70 9.67
C GLU A 111 -10.86 9.30 9.31
N TRP A 112 -11.51 8.60 8.38
CA TRP A 112 -11.05 7.33 7.86
C TRP A 112 -9.63 7.43 7.27
N ALA A 113 -9.37 8.43 6.43
CA ALA A 113 -8.06 8.63 5.81
C ALA A 113 -6.95 8.88 6.85
N ILE A 114 -7.23 9.69 7.87
CA ILE A 114 -6.31 9.94 8.97
C ILE A 114 -5.97 8.63 9.70
N ASP A 115 -6.96 7.76 9.91
CA ASP A 115 -6.73 6.48 10.57
C ASP A 115 -5.92 5.52 9.68
N GLN A 116 -6.16 5.52 8.35
CA GLN A 116 -5.30 4.80 7.40
C GLN A 116 -3.83 5.27 7.47
N MET A 117 -3.58 6.57 7.56
CA MET A 117 -2.22 7.10 7.69
C MET A 117 -1.54 6.66 9.01
N LYS A 118 -2.28 6.64 10.11
CA LYS A 118 -1.76 6.13 11.39
C LYS A 118 -1.41 4.64 11.34
N LEU A 119 -2.26 3.83 10.68
CA LEU A 119 -1.99 2.41 10.46
C LEU A 119 -0.75 2.20 9.58
N ALA A 120 -0.64 2.94 8.48
CA ALA A 120 0.51 2.87 7.58
C ALA A 120 1.83 3.24 8.28
N ALA A 121 1.81 4.26 9.13
CA ALA A 121 2.98 4.65 9.93
C ALA A 121 3.41 3.52 10.91
N LYS A 122 2.44 2.85 11.56
CA LYS A 122 2.72 1.69 12.43
C LYS A 122 3.26 0.50 11.63
N ALA A 123 2.64 0.19 10.49
CA ALA A 123 3.06 -0.90 9.60
C ALA A 123 4.50 -0.65 9.08
N SER A 124 4.80 0.58 8.64
CA SER A 124 6.15 0.98 8.23
C SER A 124 7.18 0.79 9.36
N ALA A 125 6.84 1.19 10.59
CA ALA A 125 7.70 0.97 11.74
C ALA A 125 7.88 -0.53 12.04
N ASN A 126 6.84 -1.35 11.92
CA ASN A 126 6.93 -2.80 12.10
C ASN A 126 7.80 -3.49 11.04
N MET A 127 7.82 -2.96 9.81
CA MET A 127 8.69 -3.40 8.72
C MET A 127 10.14 -2.88 8.85
N GLY A 128 10.41 -1.97 9.79
CA GLY A 128 11.72 -1.35 9.97
C GLY A 128 12.01 -0.21 9.01
N PHE A 129 10.98 0.37 8.37
CA PHE A 129 11.15 1.51 7.47
C PHE A 129 11.16 2.82 8.26
N GLY A 130 11.97 3.79 7.78
CA GLY A 130 12.03 5.13 8.36
C GLY A 130 10.93 6.08 7.86
N ALA A 131 10.22 5.71 6.81
CA ALA A 131 9.17 6.52 6.19
C ALA A 131 8.15 5.67 5.43
N CYS A 132 6.99 6.26 5.12
CA CYS A 132 6.03 5.80 4.11
C CYS A 132 5.67 6.99 3.20
N VAL A 133 5.24 6.74 1.97
CA VAL A 133 4.93 7.74 0.94
C VAL A 133 3.50 7.60 0.45
#